data_6d035ad1e233e53ab9b931bd56596d08
#
_entry.id   6d035ad1e233e53ab9b931bd56596d08
#
_cell.length_a   1.000
_cell.length_b   1.000
_cell.length_c   1.000
_cell.angle_alpha   90.00
_cell.angle_beta   90.00
_cell.angle_gamma   90.00
#
_symmetry.space_group_name_H-M   'P 1'
#
loop_
_entity.id
_entity.type
_entity.pdbx_description
1 polymer ?
#
loop_
_entity_poly.entity_id
_entity_poly.type
_entity_poly.pdbx_seq_one_letter_code
_entity_poly.pdbx_strand_id
1 'polypeptide(L)'
;MKLKLIPKNEQELSKLFVLIFPLTLLFASFSSFLKDAYFTFANLIPNNKIFNYGFLDILNNQVIYGLLFATCICLSFTYLFSKSLGRIAVLFPLLFLTLLGLVGTEFLDIIFSFFYQDRINLTGSNSLLIILKVLVGFGLFGLATLNLLAKKENSIFASAQFIYGAIVFYFISLLISRSELIVFTDSLMISSLHTSSLKYVSVSFIFLAVVHFLMTKPLGATLFNKTLTAISFWGFLFLLPWTNFKYYFGSVIPNWLENVSIYLSLSLLIPLLAFSVNYVKTIQTKEDEGNKSSSLMSFSVVIFLITNLLHIISSFENILPLVGLTNFQNVINQGYIGSLVLAMISFVYYLIPKLFGRSVKYSRLEDLIFSGFKFLYPVLLINNFLIGVNSGYSWNAGANAGNPTIYGEGFNILWSVVSINYSTN
;
A
#
# COMPACT_ATOMS: atom_id res chain seq x y z
N MET A 1 14.38 28.39 9.11
CA MET A 1 13.33 28.05 8.13
C MET A 1 11.97 28.25 8.81
N LYS A 2 11.19 29.28 8.43
CA LYS A 2 9.84 29.46 8.99
C LYS A 2 8.88 28.57 8.21
N LEU A 3 8.51 27.41 8.75
CA LEU A 3 7.38 26.63 8.25
C LEU A 3 6.12 27.45 8.50
N LYS A 4 5.45 27.86 7.43
CA LYS A 4 4.10 28.40 7.54
C LYS A 4 3.14 27.25 7.72
N LEU A 5 2.50 27.17 8.87
CA LEU A 5 1.47 26.14 9.17
C LEU A 5 0.30 26.16 8.19
N ILE A 6 0.04 27.30 7.56
CA ILE A 6 -0.99 27.44 6.53
C ILE A 6 -0.28 27.66 5.20
N PRO A 7 -0.24 26.66 4.31
CA PRO A 7 0.37 26.77 3.00
C PRO A 7 -0.43 27.73 2.12
N LYS A 8 0.26 28.58 1.39
CA LYS A 8 -0.36 29.53 0.43
C LYS A 8 -0.31 29.02 -1.01
N ASN A 9 0.60 28.08 -1.30
CA ASN A 9 0.86 27.55 -2.62
C ASN A 9 1.02 26.03 -2.57
N GLU A 10 0.81 25.36 -3.71
CA GLU A 10 0.99 23.91 -3.87
C GLU A 10 2.40 23.42 -3.47
N GLN A 11 3.44 24.23 -3.68
CA GLN A 11 4.79 23.91 -3.25
C GLN A 11 4.95 23.90 -1.71
N GLU A 12 4.31 24.82 -1.03
CA GLU A 12 4.29 24.84 0.46
C GLU A 12 3.50 23.65 1.00
N LEU A 13 2.41 23.27 0.33
CA LEU A 13 1.62 22.11 0.65
C LEU A 13 2.41 20.81 0.44
N SER A 14 3.14 20.68 -0.67
CA SER A 14 4.04 19.54 -0.90
C SER A 14 5.15 19.46 0.14
N LYS A 15 5.70 20.60 0.60
CA LYS A 15 6.68 20.64 1.72
C LYS A 15 6.08 20.10 3.01
N LEU A 16 4.83 20.43 3.29
CA LEU A 16 4.13 19.94 4.47
C LEU A 16 4.02 18.40 4.45
N PHE A 17 3.56 17.84 3.33
CA PHE A 17 3.39 16.38 3.21
C PHE A 17 4.73 15.63 3.15
N VAL A 18 5.80 16.22 2.61
CA VAL A 18 7.16 15.65 2.70
C VAL A 18 7.63 15.51 4.15
N LEU A 19 7.18 16.39 5.05
CA LEU A 19 7.50 16.30 6.48
C LEU A 19 6.56 15.36 7.25
N ILE A 20 5.29 15.30 6.87
CA ILE A 20 4.29 14.43 7.50
C ILE A 20 4.58 12.94 7.17
N PHE A 21 4.98 12.63 5.94
CA PHE A 21 5.22 11.26 5.50
C PHE A 21 6.22 10.46 6.38
N PRO A 22 7.42 10.96 6.74
CA PRO A 22 8.31 10.24 7.64
C PRO A 22 7.71 10.03 9.04
N LEU A 23 6.91 10.97 9.55
CA LEU A 23 6.22 10.83 10.83
C LEU A 23 5.17 9.72 10.78
N THR A 24 4.36 9.68 9.73
CA THR A 24 3.37 8.60 9.54
C THR A 24 4.03 7.25 9.31
N LEU A 25 5.18 7.21 8.63
CA LEU A 25 5.97 6.00 8.45
C LEU A 25 6.53 5.48 9.80
N LEU A 26 7.05 6.36 10.65
CA LEU A 26 7.48 5.99 12.00
C LEU A 26 6.31 5.46 12.83
N PHE A 27 5.14 6.08 12.74
CA PHE A 27 3.96 5.63 13.46
C PHE A 27 3.46 4.27 12.95
N ALA A 28 3.50 4.03 11.64
CA ALA A 28 3.17 2.75 11.04
C ALA A 28 4.15 1.64 11.44
N SER A 29 5.46 1.91 11.45
CA SER A 29 6.46 0.94 11.90
C SER A 29 6.32 0.62 13.38
N PHE A 30 5.98 1.62 14.20
CA PHE A 30 5.74 1.42 15.64
C PHE A 30 4.48 0.58 15.90
N SER A 31 3.38 0.83 15.20
CA SER A 31 2.14 0.03 15.32
C SER A 31 2.36 -1.43 14.91
N SER A 32 3.12 -1.67 13.84
CA SER A 32 3.51 -3.02 13.43
C SER A 32 4.37 -3.71 14.47
N PHE A 33 5.36 -3.00 15.01
CA PHE A 33 6.21 -3.52 16.08
C PHE A 33 5.40 -3.88 17.33
N LEU A 34 4.46 -3.06 17.76
CA LEU A 34 3.60 -3.35 18.92
C LEU A 34 2.76 -4.61 18.70
N LYS A 35 2.18 -4.76 17.50
CA LYS A 35 1.41 -5.95 17.15
C LYS A 35 2.28 -7.22 17.22
N ASP A 36 3.46 -7.18 16.60
CA ASP A 36 4.36 -8.32 16.53
C ASP A 36 4.97 -8.65 17.91
N ALA A 37 5.31 -7.61 18.69
CA ALA A 37 5.79 -7.77 20.07
C ALA A 37 4.73 -8.39 20.99
N TYR A 38 3.47 -7.94 20.88
CA TYR A 38 2.37 -8.54 21.63
C TYR A 38 2.21 -10.02 21.29
N PHE A 39 2.28 -10.37 20.02
CA PHE A 39 2.17 -11.75 19.57
C PHE A 39 3.32 -12.64 20.12
N THR A 40 4.55 -12.11 20.08
CA THR A 40 5.74 -12.83 20.55
C THR A 40 5.76 -12.98 22.08
N PHE A 41 5.28 -11.98 22.81
CA PHE A 41 5.34 -11.90 24.28
C PHE A 41 3.96 -11.96 24.92
N ALA A 42 2.97 -12.60 24.28
CA ALA A 42 1.59 -12.68 24.76
C ALA A 42 1.47 -13.21 26.21
N ASN A 43 2.37 -14.08 26.63
CA ASN A 43 2.41 -14.62 27.99
C ASN A 43 2.96 -13.63 29.04
N LEU A 44 3.67 -12.59 28.62
CA LEU A 44 4.28 -11.57 29.49
C LEU A 44 3.44 -10.29 29.60
N ILE A 45 2.57 -10.05 28.64
CA ILE A 45 1.73 -8.85 28.59
C ILE A 45 0.34 -9.20 29.15
N PRO A 46 -0.14 -8.52 30.19
CA PRO A 46 -1.46 -8.79 30.74
C PRO A 46 -2.54 -8.54 29.70
N ASN A 47 -3.47 -9.50 29.59
CA ASN A 47 -4.57 -9.46 28.63
C ASN A 47 -5.60 -8.40 29.06
N ASN A 48 -5.31 -7.13 28.78
CA ASN A 48 -6.18 -5.99 29.04
C ASN A 48 -6.98 -5.65 27.78
N LYS A 49 -8.17 -5.05 27.96
CA LYS A 49 -9.04 -4.60 26.84
C LYS A 49 -8.29 -3.75 25.79
N ILE A 50 -7.28 -2.98 26.21
CA ILE A 50 -6.48 -2.09 25.35
C ILE A 50 -5.36 -2.87 24.62
N PHE A 51 -4.81 -3.92 25.22
CA PHE A 51 -3.75 -4.75 24.65
C PHE A 51 -4.30 -6.14 24.30
N ASN A 52 -5.25 -6.17 23.35
CA ASN A 52 -5.72 -7.40 22.72
C ASN A 52 -5.17 -7.46 21.29
N TYR A 53 -4.73 -8.65 20.86
CA TYR A 53 -4.21 -8.86 19.50
C TYR A 53 -5.16 -8.34 18.41
N GLY A 54 -6.46 -8.61 18.54
CA GLY A 54 -7.46 -8.13 17.58
C GLY A 54 -7.48 -6.60 17.45
N PHE A 55 -7.39 -5.89 18.57
CA PHE A 55 -7.32 -4.43 18.57
C PHE A 55 -6.02 -3.91 17.95
N LEU A 56 -4.88 -4.52 18.27
CA LEU A 56 -3.58 -4.13 17.70
C LEU A 56 -3.52 -4.40 16.19
N ASP A 57 -4.17 -5.47 15.72
CA ASP A 57 -4.26 -5.75 14.28
C ASP A 57 -5.13 -4.71 13.55
N ILE A 58 -6.29 -4.34 14.11
CA ILE A 58 -7.15 -3.27 13.59
C ILE A 58 -6.37 -1.94 13.56
N LEU A 59 -5.73 -1.59 14.67
CA LEU A 59 -4.93 -0.36 14.77
C LEU A 59 -3.83 -0.33 13.74
N ASN A 60 -3.09 -1.41 13.57
CA ASN A 60 -2.02 -1.52 12.59
C ASN A 60 -2.54 -1.35 11.15
N ASN A 61 -3.67 -1.98 10.82
CA ASN A 61 -4.31 -1.84 9.52
C ASN A 61 -4.79 -0.40 9.28
N GLN A 62 -5.39 0.28 10.27
CA GLN A 62 -5.79 1.68 10.17
C GLN A 62 -4.61 2.62 9.98
N VAL A 63 -3.49 2.39 10.68
CA VAL A 63 -2.29 3.22 10.54
C VAL A 63 -1.64 3.03 9.17
N ILE A 64 -1.51 1.80 8.69
CA ILE A 64 -0.83 1.51 7.42
C ILE A 64 -1.71 1.90 6.22
N TYR A 65 -2.91 1.34 6.14
CA TYR A 65 -3.79 1.52 4.97
C TYR A 65 -4.71 2.75 5.07
N GLY A 66 -4.86 3.32 6.26
CA GLY A 66 -5.49 4.62 6.45
C GLY A 66 -4.46 5.75 6.40
N LEU A 67 -3.81 6.00 7.53
CA LEU A 67 -2.99 7.21 7.72
C LEU A 67 -1.77 7.30 6.80
N LEU A 68 -0.94 6.24 6.73
CA LEU A 68 0.25 6.23 5.87
C LEU A 68 -0.14 6.30 4.39
N PHE A 69 -1.15 5.53 3.98
CA PHE A 69 -1.62 5.53 2.61
C PHE A 69 -2.26 6.88 2.21
N ALA A 70 -3.05 7.50 3.10
CA ALA A 70 -3.59 8.84 2.89
C ALA A 70 -2.48 9.88 2.66
N THR A 71 -1.38 9.81 3.42
CA THR A 71 -0.23 10.72 3.21
C THR A 71 0.49 10.45 1.89
N CYS A 72 0.57 9.20 1.43
CA CYS A 72 1.09 8.84 0.11
C CYS A 72 0.23 9.44 -1.02
N ILE A 73 -1.11 9.33 -0.92
CA ILE A 73 -2.04 9.98 -1.86
C ILE A 73 -1.81 11.50 -1.86
N CYS A 74 -1.81 12.13 -0.69
CA CYS A 74 -1.67 13.57 -0.56
C CYS A 74 -0.37 14.09 -1.18
N LEU A 75 0.76 13.43 -0.88
CA LEU A 75 2.06 13.82 -1.42
C LEU A 75 2.13 13.62 -2.94
N SER A 76 1.66 12.47 -3.43
CA SER A 76 1.64 12.18 -4.85
C SER A 76 0.72 13.14 -5.61
N PHE A 77 -0.47 13.40 -5.08
CA PHE A 77 -1.43 14.31 -5.68
C PHE A 77 -0.89 15.74 -5.76
N THR A 78 -0.39 16.29 -4.64
CA THR A 78 0.08 17.67 -4.58
C THR A 78 1.28 17.94 -5.48
N TYR A 79 2.18 16.99 -5.63
CA TYR A 79 3.39 17.20 -6.40
C TYR A 79 3.27 16.73 -7.86
N LEU A 80 2.76 15.51 -8.08
CA LEU A 80 2.72 14.93 -9.42
C LEU A 80 1.54 15.45 -10.24
N PHE A 81 0.38 15.56 -9.61
CA PHE A 81 -0.85 15.92 -10.29
C PHE A 81 -0.88 17.43 -10.61
N SER A 82 -0.46 18.26 -9.67
CA SER A 82 -0.37 19.71 -9.88
C SER A 82 0.61 20.10 -10.99
N LYS A 83 1.76 19.43 -11.06
CA LYS A 83 2.75 19.69 -12.12
C LYS A 83 2.30 19.21 -13.49
N SER A 84 1.53 18.14 -13.57
CA SER A 84 1.10 17.58 -14.85
C SER A 84 -0.04 18.35 -15.51
N LEU A 85 -0.87 19.03 -14.73
CA LEU A 85 -2.15 19.60 -15.19
C LEU A 85 -2.25 21.13 -15.15
N GLY A 86 -1.21 21.82 -14.70
CA GLY A 86 -1.20 23.28 -14.66
C GLY A 86 -1.94 23.90 -13.46
N ARG A 87 -2.03 25.20 -13.40
CA ARG A 87 -2.44 25.97 -12.21
C ARG A 87 -3.92 25.78 -11.84
N ILE A 88 -4.17 25.23 -10.66
CA ILE A 88 -5.49 25.22 -10.00
C ILE A 88 -5.52 26.29 -8.90
N ALA A 89 -5.17 27.49 -9.22
CA ALA A 89 -5.12 28.55 -8.21
C ALA A 89 -6.48 28.82 -7.54
N VAL A 90 -7.59 28.64 -8.27
CA VAL A 90 -8.94 28.93 -7.77
C VAL A 90 -9.45 27.86 -6.80
N LEU A 91 -9.01 26.61 -6.94
CA LEU A 91 -9.47 25.47 -6.12
C LEU A 91 -8.51 25.12 -4.98
N PHE A 92 -7.45 25.90 -4.78
CA PHE A 92 -6.44 25.63 -3.76
C PHE A 92 -7.01 25.49 -2.35
N PRO A 93 -7.92 26.36 -1.86
CA PRO A 93 -8.50 26.18 -0.53
C PRO A 93 -9.27 24.87 -0.38
N LEU A 94 -10.02 24.48 -1.42
CA LEU A 94 -10.76 23.22 -1.44
C LEU A 94 -9.81 22.02 -1.47
N LEU A 95 -8.75 22.10 -2.27
CA LEU A 95 -7.68 21.11 -2.29
C LEU A 95 -7.02 20.95 -0.92
N PHE A 96 -6.66 22.03 -0.27
CA PHE A 96 -6.06 22.00 1.06
C PHE A 96 -7.00 21.36 2.08
N LEU A 97 -8.27 21.75 2.07
CA LEU A 97 -9.29 21.21 2.99
C LEU A 97 -9.53 19.71 2.77
N THR A 98 -9.62 19.26 1.51
CA THR A 98 -9.84 17.84 1.21
C THR A 98 -8.63 16.97 1.58
N LEU A 99 -7.42 17.41 1.31
CA LEU A 99 -6.21 16.65 1.64
C LEU A 99 -5.94 16.62 3.17
N LEU A 100 -6.17 17.74 3.83
CA LEU A 100 -6.08 17.81 5.29
C LEU A 100 -7.20 17.02 5.94
N GLY A 101 -8.41 17.04 5.36
CA GLY A 101 -9.55 16.23 5.76
C GLY A 101 -9.25 14.73 5.63
N LEU A 102 -8.57 14.31 4.56
CA LEU A 102 -8.22 12.92 4.35
C LEU A 102 -7.32 12.39 5.48
N VAL A 103 -6.20 13.08 5.75
CA VAL A 103 -5.27 12.70 6.82
C VAL A 103 -5.92 12.87 8.20
N GLY A 104 -6.70 13.93 8.38
CA GLY A 104 -7.39 14.23 9.64
C GLY A 104 -8.45 13.18 10.00
N THR A 105 -9.25 12.72 9.04
CA THR A 105 -10.26 11.68 9.28
C THR A 105 -9.64 10.33 9.61
N GLU A 106 -8.51 9.96 8.97
CA GLU A 106 -7.78 8.75 9.33
C GLU A 106 -7.18 8.83 10.73
N PHE A 107 -6.63 9.98 11.11
CA PHE A 107 -6.11 10.19 12.45
C PHE A 107 -7.21 10.17 13.53
N LEU A 108 -8.36 10.78 13.25
CA LEU A 108 -9.52 10.72 14.13
C LEU A 108 -10.03 9.28 14.30
N ASP A 109 -10.03 8.48 13.23
CA ASP A 109 -10.47 7.09 13.30
C ASP A 109 -9.59 6.26 14.25
N ILE A 110 -8.27 6.48 14.20
CA ILE A 110 -7.32 5.88 15.14
C ILE A 110 -7.63 6.30 16.58
N ILE A 111 -7.86 7.58 16.84
CA ILE A 111 -8.21 8.08 18.18
C ILE A 111 -9.53 7.45 18.65
N PHE A 112 -10.56 7.45 17.81
CA PHE A 112 -11.86 6.87 18.18
C PHE A 112 -11.78 5.36 18.43
N SER A 113 -10.93 4.63 17.72
CA SER A 113 -10.73 3.20 17.98
C SER A 113 -10.15 2.93 19.37
N PHE A 114 -9.33 3.83 19.91
CA PHE A 114 -8.84 3.73 21.28
C PHE A 114 -9.93 3.94 22.36
N PHE A 115 -10.84 4.88 22.10
CA PHE A 115 -11.86 5.24 23.10
C PHE A 115 -13.15 4.40 23.02
N TYR A 116 -13.48 3.85 21.85
CA TYR A 116 -14.74 3.19 21.57
C TYR A 116 -14.58 1.78 21.02
N GLN A 117 -13.73 0.97 21.64
CA GLN A 117 -13.45 -0.41 21.21
C GLN A 117 -14.69 -1.28 21.04
N ASP A 118 -15.71 -1.09 21.90
CA ASP A 118 -16.95 -1.87 21.88
C ASP A 118 -17.90 -1.52 20.73
N ARG A 119 -17.63 -0.47 19.94
CA ARG A 119 -18.47 0.03 18.84
C ARG A 119 -17.77 -0.01 17.48
N ILE A 120 -16.69 -0.76 17.38
CA ILE A 120 -15.94 -0.92 16.15
C ILE A 120 -16.67 -1.93 15.26
N ASN A 121 -17.17 -1.48 14.12
CA ASN A 121 -17.74 -2.35 13.10
C ASN A 121 -16.64 -3.24 12.47
N LEU A 122 -17.04 -4.26 11.69
CA LEU A 122 -16.13 -5.18 10.97
C LEU A 122 -15.04 -4.46 10.16
N THR A 123 -15.25 -3.21 9.77
CA THR A 123 -14.29 -2.34 9.08
C THR A 123 -13.39 -1.53 10.03
N GLY A 124 -13.58 -1.65 11.34
CA GLY A 124 -12.74 -0.98 12.34
C GLY A 124 -13.00 0.53 12.50
N SER A 125 -14.08 1.09 11.96
CA SER A 125 -14.33 2.53 12.00
C SER A 125 -15.72 2.91 12.50
N ASN A 126 -15.84 4.10 13.09
CA ASN A 126 -17.11 4.65 13.57
C ASN A 126 -17.98 5.11 12.37
N SER A 127 -19.31 4.88 12.45
CA SER A 127 -20.24 5.19 11.37
C SER A 127 -20.21 6.67 10.92
N LEU A 128 -20.03 7.59 11.82
CA LEU A 128 -19.97 9.03 11.52
C LEU A 128 -18.68 9.41 10.79
N LEU A 129 -17.55 8.82 11.19
CA LEU A 129 -16.26 9.08 10.56
C LEU A 129 -16.18 8.53 9.14
N ILE A 130 -16.86 7.41 8.85
CA ILE A 130 -16.87 6.89 7.49
C ILE A 130 -17.69 7.82 6.58
N ILE A 131 -18.81 8.37 7.02
CA ILE A 131 -19.54 9.38 6.22
C ILE A 131 -18.61 10.56 5.90
N LEU A 132 -17.85 11.00 6.87
CA LEU A 132 -16.88 12.07 6.70
C LEU A 132 -15.76 11.68 5.72
N LYS A 133 -15.23 10.45 5.80
CA LYS A 133 -14.26 9.90 4.83
C LYS A 133 -14.84 9.84 3.41
N VAL A 134 -16.09 9.40 3.26
CA VAL A 134 -16.77 9.35 1.95
C VAL A 134 -16.93 10.76 1.37
N LEU A 135 -17.32 11.76 2.18
CA LEU A 135 -17.43 13.16 1.74
C LEU A 135 -16.07 13.72 1.31
N VAL A 136 -15.01 13.46 2.08
CA VAL A 136 -13.64 13.86 1.74
C VAL A 136 -13.16 13.14 0.46
N GLY A 137 -13.43 11.84 0.35
CA GLY A 137 -13.11 11.04 -0.83
C GLY A 137 -13.83 11.55 -2.08
N PHE A 138 -15.11 11.92 -1.96
CA PHE A 138 -15.88 12.55 -3.04
C PHE A 138 -15.28 13.90 -3.45
N GLY A 139 -14.87 14.73 -2.48
CA GLY A 139 -14.17 15.99 -2.74
C GLY A 139 -12.85 15.77 -3.49
N LEU A 140 -12.04 14.78 -3.09
CA LEU A 140 -10.79 14.45 -3.76
C LEU A 140 -11.03 13.93 -5.18
N PHE A 141 -12.00 13.04 -5.37
CA PHE A 141 -12.39 12.53 -6.68
C PHE A 141 -12.90 13.68 -7.60
N GLY A 142 -13.75 14.57 -7.08
CA GLY A 142 -14.24 15.72 -7.81
C GLY A 142 -13.11 16.67 -8.22
N LEU A 143 -12.17 16.96 -7.34
CA LEU A 143 -10.99 17.76 -7.65
C LEU A 143 -10.11 17.09 -8.72
N ALA A 144 -9.91 15.80 -8.64
CA ALA A 144 -9.13 15.04 -9.61
C ALA A 144 -9.79 15.09 -11.00
N THR A 145 -11.12 14.92 -11.08
CA THR A 145 -11.87 14.99 -12.34
C THR A 145 -11.88 16.40 -12.92
N LEU A 146 -12.10 17.43 -12.11
CA LEU A 146 -12.03 18.83 -12.56
C LEU A 146 -10.65 19.20 -13.11
N ASN A 147 -9.60 18.71 -12.48
CA ASN A 147 -8.23 18.87 -12.97
C ASN A 147 -8.00 18.22 -14.32
N LEU A 148 -8.53 17.02 -14.53
CA LEU A 148 -8.43 16.34 -15.83
C LEU A 148 -9.21 17.07 -16.91
N LEU A 149 -10.40 17.58 -16.60
CA LEU A 149 -11.25 18.33 -17.54
C LEU A 149 -10.68 19.71 -17.88
N ALA A 150 -10.04 20.38 -16.93
CA ALA A 150 -9.44 21.71 -17.14
C ALA A 150 -8.15 21.67 -17.97
N LYS A 151 -7.68 20.50 -18.36
CA LYS A 151 -6.45 20.33 -19.10
C LYS A 151 -6.56 20.84 -20.55
N LYS A 152 -5.58 21.67 -20.96
CA LYS A 152 -5.48 22.20 -22.35
C LYS A 152 -4.74 21.26 -23.31
N GLU A 153 -3.95 20.32 -22.80
CA GLU A 153 -3.13 19.42 -23.62
C GLU A 153 -3.85 18.09 -23.90
N ASN A 154 -3.72 17.57 -25.13
CA ASN A 154 -4.39 16.33 -25.55
C ASN A 154 -3.78 15.05 -24.95
N SER A 155 -2.57 15.10 -24.36
CA SER A 155 -1.92 13.94 -23.77
C SER A 155 -1.92 14.01 -22.24
N ILE A 156 -2.43 12.99 -21.57
CA ILE A 156 -2.33 12.87 -20.11
C ILE A 156 -0.99 12.23 -19.77
N PHE A 157 -0.28 12.84 -18.83
CA PHE A 157 0.98 12.29 -18.34
C PHE A 157 0.73 10.96 -17.61
N ALA A 158 1.54 9.92 -17.86
CA ALA A 158 1.30 8.58 -17.32
C ALA A 158 1.12 8.55 -15.78
N SER A 159 1.97 9.29 -15.05
CA SER A 159 1.85 9.39 -13.59
C SER A 159 0.51 9.95 -13.13
N ALA A 160 -0.06 10.93 -13.85
CA ALA A 160 -1.36 11.50 -13.52
C ALA A 160 -2.52 10.52 -13.76
N GLN A 161 -2.42 9.68 -14.81
CA GLN A 161 -3.41 8.63 -15.06
C GLN A 161 -3.44 7.63 -13.90
N PHE A 162 -2.28 7.16 -13.46
CA PHE A 162 -2.19 6.22 -12.34
C PHE A 162 -2.69 6.83 -11.03
N ILE A 163 -2.38 8.11 -10.73
CA ILE A 163 -2.92 8.78 -9.54
C ILE A 163 -4.45 8.85 -9.61
N TYR A 164 -5.00 9.22 -10.77
CA TYR A 164 -6.44 9.27 -10.95
C TYR A 164 -7.09 7.91 -10.70
N GLY A 165 -6.53 6.84 -11.28
CA GLY A 165 -6.98 5.47 -11.02
C GLY A 165 -6.91 5.09 -9.54
N ALA A 166 -5.85 5.47 -8.84
CA ALA A 166 -5.72 5.24 -7.40
C ALA A 166 -6.82 5.93 -6.59
N ILE A 167 -7.13 7.19 -6.91
CA ILE A 167 -8.18 7.96 -6.24
C ILE A 167 -9.57 7.35 -6.50
N VAL A 168 -9.84 6.94 -7.73
CA VAL A 168 -11.09 6.26 -8.10
C VAL A 168 -11.28 4.99 -7.25
N PHE A 169 -10.29 4.11 -7.18
CA PHE A 169 -10.39 2.87 -6.42
C PHE A 169 -10.35 3.08 -4.91
N TYR A 170 -9.65 4.08 -4.42
CA TYR A 170 -9.75 4.49 -3.03
C TYR A 170 -11.19 4.92 -2.69
N PHE A 171 -11.81 5.74 -3.55
CA PHE A 171 -13.20 6.15 -3.37
C PHE A 171 -14.19 4.97 -3.44
N ILE A 172 -14.00 4.07 -4.42
CA ILE A 172 -14.78 2.83 -4.54
C ILE A 172 -14.63 2.00 -3.26
N SER A 173 -13.42 1.86 -2.72
CA SER A 173 -13.20 1.09 -1.49
C SER A 173 -13.93 1.69 -0.28
N LEU A 174 -14.01 3.03 -0.17
CA LEU A 174 -14.79 3.72 0.85
C LEU A 174 -16.29 3.46 0.70
N LEU A 175 -16.80 3.43 -0.52
CA LEU A 175 -18.22 3.10 -0.78
C LEU A 175 -18.52 1.63 -0.46
N ILE A 176 -17.63 0.71 -0.84
CA ILE A 176 -17.77 -0.73 -0.56
C ILE A 176 -17.76 -0.97 0.95
N SER A 177 -16.91 -0.30 1.71
CA SER A 177 -16.88 -0.45 3.17
C SER A 177 -18.21 -0.09 3.85
N ARG A 178 -19.11 0.57 3.13
CA ARG A 178 -20.47 0.95 3.56
C ARG A 178 -21.59 0.05 3.06
N SER A 179 -21.29 -0.85 2.12
CA SER A 179 -22.31 -1.75 1.58
C SER A 179 -22.83 -2.76 2.59
N GLU A 180 -22.25 -2.85 3.79
CA GLU A 180 -22.85 -3.53 4.97
C GLU A 180 -24.26 -2.98 5.32
N LEU A 181 -24.55 -1.74 4.92
CA LEU A 181 -25.91 -1.17 5.02
C LEU A 181 -26.87 -1.73 3.97
N ILE A 182 -26.35 -2.36 2.91
CA ILE A 182 -27.13 -3.00 1.85
C ILE A 182 -27.26 -4.49 2.22
N VAL A 183 -28.33 -4.83 2.85
CA VAL A 183 -28.71 -6.03 3.60
C VAL A 183 -28.54 -7.40 2.86
N PHE A 184 -28.03 -7.46 1.63
CA PHE A 184 -28.09 -8.67 0.80
C PHE A 184 -26.74 -9.21 0.33
N THR A 185 -25.61 -8.63 0.75
CA THR A 185 -24.30 -9.08 0.32
C THR A 185 -23.53 -9.76 1.45
N ASP A 186 -22.90 -10.88 1.14
CA ASP A 186 -22.05 -11.62 2.08
C ASP A 186 -20.88 -10.76 2.55
N SER A 187 -20.66 -10.69 3.85
CA SER A 187 -19.61 -9.89 4.48
C SER A 187 -18.20 -10.22 3.96
N LEU A 188 -17.95 -11.49 3.59
CA LEU A 188 -16.70 -11.93 2.99
C LEU A 188 -16.48 -11.35 1.58
N MET A 189 -17.52 -11.27 0.76
CA MET A 189 -17.42 -10.66 -0.57
C MET A 189 -17.10 -9.17 -0.46
N ILE A 190 -17.77 -8.46 0.44
CA ILE A 190 -17.52 -7.04 0.71
C ILE A 190 -16.10 -6.82 1.19
N SER A 191 -15.64 -7.61 2.16
CA SER A 191 -14.27 -7.55 2.69
C SER A 191 -13.23 -7.84 1.61
N SER A 192 -13.48 -8.83 0.74
CA SER A 192 -12.60 -9.16 -0.38
C SER A 192 -12.49 -8.02 -1.39
N LEU A 193 -13.62 -7.42 -1.81
CA LEU A 193 -13.64 -6.28 -2.74
C LEU A 193 -13.01 -5.02 -2.12
N HIS A 194 -13.26 -4.76 -0.85
CA HIS A 194 -12.61 -3.65 -0.14
C HIS A 194 -11.09 -3.84 -0.12
N THR A 195 -10.62 -5.03 0.28
CA THR A 195 -9.19 -5.35 0.33
C THR A 195 -8.54 -5.23 -1.05
N SER A 196 -9.14 -5.78 -2.10
CA SER A 196 -8.58 -5.69 -3.44
C SER A 196 -8.55 -4.26 -3.97
N SER A 197 -9.63 -3.49 -3.77
CA SER A 197 -9.70 -2.10 -4.24
C SER A 197 -8.70 -1.20 -3.53
N LEU A 198 -8.57 -1.32 -2.20
CA LEU A 198 -7.67 -0.50 -1.40
C LEU A 198 -6.23 -1.01 -1.47
N LYS A 199 -6.00 -2.26 -1.02
CA LYS A 199 -4.65 -2.78 -0.77
C LYS A 199 -3.93 -3.19 -2.05
N TYR A 200 -4.64 -3.64 -3.09
CA TYR A 200 -4.01 -4.03 -4.35
C TYR A 200 -4.06 -2.92 -5.39
N VAL A 201 -5.24 -2.45 -5.78
CA VAL A 201 -5.36 -1.49 -6.88
C VAL A 201 -4.84 -0.12 -6.49
N SER A 202 -5.40 0.51 -5.44
CA SER A 202 -5.02 1.89 -5.09
C SER A 202 -3.54 2.00 -4.72
N VAL A 203 -3.02 1.04 -3.95
CA VAL A 203 -1.59 0.99 -3.55
C VAL A 203 -0.70 0.82 -4.78
N SER A 204 -1.01 -0.14 -5.67
CA SER A 204 -0.23 -0.38 -6.89
C SER A 204 -0.25 0.82 -7.82
N PHE A 205 -1.38 1.51 -7.93
CA PHE A 205 -1.50 2.67 -8.81
C PHE A 205 -0.70 3.87 -8.32
N ILE A 206 -0.66 4.15 -7.01
CA ILE A 206 0.24 5.19 -6.48
C ILE A 206 1.69 4.80 -6.67
N PHE A 207 2.03 3.54 -6.42
CA PHE A 207 3.37 2.99 -6.69
C PHE A 207 3.77 3.24 -8.15
N LEU A 208 2.95 2.80 -9.11
CA LEU A 208 3.21 2.97 -10.54
C LEU A 208 3.30 4.44 -10.94
N ALA A 209 2.47 5.32 -10.37
CA ALA A 209 2.53 6.76 -10.61
C ALA A 209 3.89 7.35 -10.21
N VAL A 210 4.35 6.99 -9.01
CA VAL A 210 5.64 7.47 -8.47
C VAL A 210 6.81 6.92 -9.29
N VAL A 211 6.78 5.62 -9.62
CA VAL A 211 7.84 5.01 -10.43
C VAL A 211 7.92 5.62 -11.82
N HIS A 212 6.80 5.81 -12.54
CA HIS A 212 6.79 6.46 -13.85
C HIS A 212 7.32 7.90 -13.78
N PHE A 213 7.04 8.62 -12.70
CA PHE A 213 7.60 9.95 -12.50
C PHE A 213 9.11 9.90 -12.27
N LEU A 214 9.58 9.02 -11.36
CA LEU A 214 10.99 8.90 -11.02
C LEU A 214 11.84 8.43 -12.21
N MET A 215 11.29 7.57 -13.07
CA MET A 215 11.97 7.17 -14.29
C MET A 215 12.17 8.34 -15.27
N THR A 216 11.13 9.14 -15.46
CA THR A 216 11.13 10.13 -16.56
C THR A 216 11.76 11.47 -16.17
N LYS A 217 11.50 11.96 -14.96
CA LYS A 217 11.95 13.32 -14.58
C LYS A 217 13.32 13.35 -13.91
N PRO A 218 13.59 12.56 -12.83
CA PRO A 218 14.91 12.53 -12.20
C PRO A 218 16.01 11.95 -13.06
N LEU A 219 15.72 10.89 -13.81
CA LEU A 219 16.71 10.16 -14.60
C LEU A 219 16.86 10.72 -16.03
N GLY A 220 16.02 11.71 -16.41
CA GLY A 220 16.03 12.24 -17.78
C GLY A 220 15.59 11.24 -18.86
N ALA A 221 15.19 10.02 -18.47
CA ALA A 221 14.84 8.97 -19.41
C ALA A 221 13.55 9.24 -20.15
N THR A 222 13.53 8.97 -21.45
CA THR A 222 12.31 9.01 -22.26
C THR A 222 11.55 7.70 -22.09
N LEU A 223 10.25 7.79 -21.88
CA LEU A 223 9.39 6.62 -21.77
C LEU A 223 9.47 5.79 -23.06
N PHE A 224 9.86 4.52 -22.95
CA PHE A 224 10.10 3.65 -24.09
C PHE A 224 8.84 3.49 -24.97
N ASN A 225 7.70 3.13 -24.37
CA ASN A 225 6.47 2.96 -25.15
C ASN A 225 5.22 3.34 -24.34
N LYS A 226 4.42 4.28 -24.87
CA LYS A 226 3.16 4.71 -24.28
C LYS A 226 2.07 3.63 -24.33
N THR A 227 2.08 2.79 -25.36
CA THR A 227 1.12 1.68 -25.50
C THR A 227 1.30 0.65 -24.39
N LEU A 228 2.56 0.28 -24.06
CA LEU A 228 2.85 -0.62 -22.95
C LEU A 228 2.40 -0.03 -21.61
N THR A 229 2.53 1.28 -21.41
CA THR A 229 1.99 1.97 -20.23
C THR A 229 0.47 1.87 -20.17
N ALA A 230 -0.21 2.04 -21.32
CA ALA A 230 -1.66 1.92 -21.39
C ALA A 230 -2.14 0.49 -21.12
N ILE A 231 -1.44 -0.54 -21.64
CA ILE A 231 -1.72 -1.95 -21.38
C ILE A 231 -1.55 -2.23 -19.87
N SER A 232 -0.49 -1.73 -19.25
CA SER A 232 -0.28 -1.89 -17.80
C SER A 232 -1.39 -1.20 -17.00
N PHE A 233 -1.76 0.03 -17.38
CA PHE A 233 -2.80 0.79 -16.70
C PHE A 233 -4.16 0.07 -16.76
N TRP A 234 -4.66 -0.22 -17.96
CA TRP A 234 -5.95 -0.85 -18.14
C TRP A 234 -5.98 -2.30 -17.63
N GLY A 235 -4.88 -3.04 -17.85
CA GLY A 235 -4.76 -4.41 -17.36
C GLY A 235 -4.84 -4.49 -15.83
N PHE A 236 -4.05 -3.71 -15.11
CA PHE A 236 -4.14 -3.70 -13.64
C PHE A 236 -5.50 -3.16 -13.15
N LEU A 237 -6.07 -2.15 -13.83
CA LEU A 237 -7.34 -1.55 -13.44
C LEU A 237 -8.51 -2.54 -13.52
N PHE A 238 -8.56 -3.37 -14.56
CA PHE A 238 -9.66 -4.32 -14.74
C PHE A 238 -9.43 -5.67 -14.05
N LEU A 239 -8.18 -6.11 -13.92
CA LEU A 239 -7.90 -7.45 -13.40
C LEU A 239 -7.73 -7.47 -11.87
N LEU A 240 -6.93 -6.55 -11.30
CA LEU A 240 -6.59 -6.57 -9.87
C LEU A 240 -7.79 -6.57 -8.90
N PRO A 241 -8.89 -5.83 -9.14
CA PRO A 241 -10.00 -5.79 -8.19
C PRO A 241 -10.62 -7.15 -7.89
N TRP A 242 -10.55 -8.07 -8.83
CA TRP A 242 -11.20 -9.39 -8.76
C TRP A 242 -10.29 -10.50 -8.23
N THR A 243 -9.00 -10.26 -8.08
CA THR A 243 -8.01 -11.31 -7.81
C THR A 243 -7.96 -11.79 -6.37
N ASN A 244 -8.64 -11.13 -5.45
CA ASN A 244 -8.58 -11.45 -4.03
C ASN A 244 -9.51 -12.60 -3.62
N PHE A 245 -10.56 -12.88 -4.39
CA PHE A 245 -11.55 -13.92 -4.04
C PHE A 245 -10.96 -15.33 -3.96
N LYS A 246 -9.89 -15.62 -4.71
CA LYS A 246 -9.20 -16.91 -4.66
C LYS A 246 -8.65 -17.27 -3.27
N TYR A 247 -8.31 -16.29 -2.43
CA TYR A 247 -7.82 -16.55 -1.08
C TYR A 247 -8.90 -17.03 -0.11
N TYR A 248 -10.15 -17.00 -0.52
CA TYR A 248 -11.29 -17.52 0.22
C TYR A 248 -11.79 -18.86 -0.35
N PHE A 249 -10.89 -19.60 -1.02
CA PHE A 249 -11.16 -20.91 -1.60
C PHE A 249 -11.79 -21.87 -0.57
N GLY A 250 -12.91 -22.49 -0.95
CA GLY A 250 -13.67 -23.39 -0.05
C GLY A 250 -14.50 -22.69 1.03
N SER A 251 -14.65 -21.37 0.98
CA SER A 251 -15.53 -20.59 1.86
C SER A 251 -16.97 -20.52 1.32
N VAL A 252 -17.80 -19.67 1.91
CA VAL A 252 -19.19 -19.42 1.45
C VAL A 252 -19.27 -18.59 0.16
N ILE A 253 -18.14 -18.17 -0.41
CA ILE A 253 -18.12 -17.43 -1.67
C ILE A 253 -18.49 -18.37 -2.82
N PRO A 254 -19.32 -17.91 -3.80
CA PRO A 254 -19.71 -18.75 -4.93
C PRO A 254 -18.50 -19.23 -5.74
N ASN A 255 -18.45 -20.53 -6.06
CA ASN A 255 -17.33 -21.16 -6.80
C ASN A 255 -17.02 -20.50 -8.15
N TRP A 256 -18.05 -19.94 -8.84
CA TRP A 256 -17.82 -19.24 -10.10
C TRP A 256 -16.94 -17.98 -9.91
N LEU A 257 -17.09 -17.28 -8.76
CA LEU A 257 -16.34 -16.07 -8.46
C LEU A 257 -14.89 -16.42 -8.09
N GLU A 258 -14.68 -17.52 -7.37
CA GLU A 258 -13.34 -18.05 -7.09
C GLU A 258 -12.62 -18.41 -8.38
N ASN A 259 -13.28 -19.15 -9.30
CA ASN A 259 -12.72 -19.51 -10.60
C ASN A 259 -12.39 -18.29 -11.46
N VAL A 260 -13.29 -17.30 -11.52
CA VAL A 260 -13.02 -16.04 -12.22
C VAL A 260 -11.79 -15.35 -11.61
N SER A 261 -11.67 -15.32 -10.30
CA SER A 261 -10.52 -14.72 -9.61
C SER A 261 -9.20 -15.41 -9.97
N ILE A 262 -9.20 -16.75 -10.10
CA ILE A 262 -8.02 -17.53 -10.52
C ILE A 262 -7.60 -17.12 -11.93
N TYR A 263 -8.51 -17.17 -12.91
CA TYR A 263 -8.20 -16.83 -14.30
C TYR A 263 -7.75 -15.38 -14.47
N LEU A 264 -8.39 -14.43 -13.77
CA LEU A 264 -8.01 -13.03 -13.82
C LEU A 264 -6.65 -12.80 -13.16
N SER A 265 -6.32 -13.55 -12.10
CA SER A 265 -5.00 -13.50 -11.47
C SER A 265 -3.90 -14.01 -12.42
N LEU A 266 -4.14 -15.09 -13.16
CA LEU A 266 -3.20 -15.58 -14.18
C LEU A 266 -3.03 -14.55 -15.30
N SER A 267 -4.12 -13.88 -15.69
CA SER A 267 -4.09 -12.84 -16.74
C SER A 267 -3.30 -11.59 -16.33
N LEU A 268 -3.03 -11.38 -15.03
CA LEU A 268 -2.15 -10.30 -14.55
C LEU A 268 -0.72 -10.39 -15.11
N LEU A 269 -0.31 -11.54 -15.62
CA LEU A 269 0.98 -11.69 -16.30
C LEU A 269 1.14 -10.69 -17.46
N ILE A 270 0.06 -10.40 -18.18
CA ILE A 270 0.08 -9.48 -19.34
C ILE A 270 0.46 -8.05 -18.93
N PRO A 271 -0.28 -7.36 -18.03
CA PRO A 271 0.11 -6.02 -17.61
C PRO A 271 1.43 -5.97 -16.84
N LEU A 272 1.78 -7.05 -16.13
CA LEU A 272 3.06 -7.16 -15.43
C LEU A 272 4.24 -7.19 -16.40
N LEU A 273 4.16 -8.00 -17.46
CA LEU A 273 5.18 -8.05 -18.52
C LEU A 273 5.25 -6.73 -19.28
N ALA A 274 4.10 -6.11 -19.61
CA ALA A 274 4.07 -4.80 -20.26
C ALA A 274 4.77 -3.74 -19.41
N PHE A 275 4.53 -3.70 -18.10
CA PHE A 275 5.20 -2.80 -17.18
C PHE A 275 6.70 -3.10 -17.10
N SER A 276 7.09 -4.36 -16.89
CA SER A 276 8.50 -4.74 -16.71
C SER A 276 9.36 -4.44 -17.94
N VAL A 277 8.87 -4.76 -19.14
CA VAL A 277 9.56 -4.45 -20.40
C VAL A 277 9.69 -2.94 -20.57
N ASN A 278 8.62 -2.19 -20.34
CA ASN A 278 8.64 -0.73 -20.44
C ASN A 278 9.61 -0.11 -19.44
N TYR A 279 9.63 -0.62 -18.21
CA TYR A 279 10.55 -0.19 -17.14
C TYR A 279 12.02 -0.42 -17.53
N VAL A 280 12.38 -1.66 -17.88
CA VAL A 280 13.76 -2.03 -18.23
C VAL A 280 14.25 -1.23 -19.42
N LYS A 281 13.46 -1.13 -20.49
CA LYS A 281 13.82 -0.36 -21.69
C LYS A 281 13.94 1.13 -21.41
N THR A 282 13.06 1.71 -20.57
CA THR A 282 13.15 3.12 -20.19
C THR A 282 14.42 3.40 -19.38
N ILE A 283 14.79 2.52 -18.43
CA ILE A 283 16.01 2.72 -17.62
C ILE A 283 17.28 2.58 -18.47
N GLN A 284 17.28 1.73 -19.49
CA GLN A 284 18.44 1.62 -20.41
C GLN A 284 18.74 2.93 -21.16
N THR A 285 17.77 3.85 -21.29
CA THR A 285 17.94 5.17 -21.93
C THR A 285 18.36 6.27 -20.96
N LYS A 286 18.63 5.95 -19.70
CA LYS A 286 18.99 6.96 -18.69
C LYS A 286 20.34 7.61 -19.00
N GLU A 287 20.42 8.92 -18.78
CA GLU A 287 21.62 9.73 -18.95
C GLU A 287 22.47 9.84 -17.67
N ASP A 288 21.84 9.63 -16.51
CA ASP A 288 22.45 9.88 -15.20
C ASP A 288 22.79 8.57 -14.47
N GLU A 289 24.09 8.37 -14.23
CA GLU A 289 24.62 7.21 -13.49
C GLU A 289 24.71 7.51 -11.99
N GLY A 290 24.06 6.67 -11.16
CA GLY A 290 24.46 6.53 -9.76
C GLY A 290 23.69 7.34 -8.71
N ASN A 291 22.49 7.86 -9.01
CA ASN A 291 21.70 8.52 -7.98
C ASN A 291 21.09 7.48 -6.98
N LYS A 292 21.36 7.67 -5.67
CA LYS A 292 20.88 6.79 -4.60
C LYS A 292 19.35 6.58 -4.65
N SER A 293 18.60 7.63 -5.00
CA SER A 293 17.16 7.57 -5.20
C SER A 293 16.78 6.55 -6.28
N SER A 294 17.50 6.48 -7.40
CA SER A 294 17.22 5.54 -8.49
C SER A 294 17.45 4.09 -8.07
N SER A 295 18.48 3.85 -7.24
CA SER A 295 18.79 2.50 -6.73
C SER A 295 17.69 1.96 -5.81
N LEU A 296 17.11 2.81 -4.93
CA LEU A 296 16.01 2.41 -4.08
C LEU A 296 14.69 2.23 -4.87
N MET A 297 14.46 3.10 -5.86
CA MET A 297 13.34 2.94 -6.80
C MET A 297 13.42 1.61 -7.55
N SER A 298 14.59 1.26 -8.09
CA SER A 298 14.77 -0.01 -8.80
C SER A 298 14.53 -1.20 -7.88
N PHE A 299 14.99 -1.12 -6.65
CA PHE A 299 14.72 -2.15 -5.64
C PHE A 299 13.21 -2.27 -5.33
N SER A 300 12.50 -1.15 -5.20
CA SER A 300 11.04 -1.15 -4.98
C SER A 300 10.29 -1.80 -6.15
N VAL A 301 10.76 -1.61 -7.39
CA VAL A 301 10.20 -2.28 -8.58
C VAL A 301 10.43 -3.78 -8.53
N VAL A 302 11.61 -4.25 -8.13
CA VAL A 302 11.88 -5.68 -7.97
C VAL A 302 10.91 -6.31 -6.95
N ILE A 303 10.70 -5.66 -5.79
CA ILE A 303 9.72 -6.12 -4.79
C ILE A 303 8.30 -6.18 -5.38
N PHE A 304 7.89 -5.17 -6.11
CA PHE A 304 6.59 -5.14 -6.78
C PHE A 304 6.41 -6.29 -7.78
N LEU A 305 7.43 -6.56 -8.60
CA LEU A 305 7.43 -7.66 -9.57
C LEU A 305 7.35 -9.02 -8.87
N ILE A 306 8.15 -9.24 -7.83
CA ILE A 306 8.12 -10.47 -7.03
C ILE A 306 6.74 -10.65 -6.39
N THR A 307 6.17 -9.60 -5.81
CA THR A 307 4.84 -9.66 -5.19
C THR A 307 3.76 -10.08 -6.19
N ASN A 308 3.75 -9.47 -7.39
CA ASN A 308 2.80 -9.84 -8.43
C ASN A 308 3.03 -11.27 -8.93
N LEU A 309 4.28 -11.72 -9.08
CA LEU A 309 4.59 -13.10 -9.44
C LEU A 309 4.08 -14.08 -8.38
N LEU A 310 4.30 -13.81 -7.09
CA LEU A 310 3.76 -14.63 -6.00
C LEU A 310 2.22 -14.63 -6.03
N HIS A 311 1.60 -13.48 -6.30
CA HIS A 311 0.16 -13.37 -6.46
C HIS A 311 -0.38 -14.20 -7.63
N ILE A 312 0.35 -14.28 -8.75
CA ILE A 312 0.01 -15.13 -9.90
C ILE A 312 0.24 -16.62 -9.57
N ILE A 313 1.40 -16.94 -8.98
CA ILE A 313 1.75 -18.33 -8.63
C ILE A 313 0.76 -18.92 -7.63
N SER A 314 0.25 -18.13 -6.68
CA SER A 314 -0.78 -18.59 -5.74
C SER A 314 -2.12 -18.98 -6.38
N SER A 315 -2.30 -18.78 -7.69
CA SER A 315 -3.50 -19.15 -8.43
C SER A 315 -3.44 -20.56 -9.05
N PHE A 316 -2.29 -21.24 -9.02
CA PHE A 316 -2.20 -22.59 -9.54
C PHE A 316 -2.92 -23.59 -8.62
N GLU A 317 -3.64 -24.55 -9.22
CA GLU A 317 -4.47 -25.54 -8.52
C GLU A 317 -3.73 -26.29 -7.40
N ASN A 318 -2.45 -26.63 -7.61
CA ASN A 318 -1.65 -27.35 -6.62
C ASN A 318 -1.19 -26.47 -5.45
N ILE A 319 -1.18 -25.15 -5.62
CA ILE A 319 -0.69 -24.17 -4.64
C ILE A 319 -1.87 -23.53 -3.88
N LEU A 320 -2.99 -23.36 -4.57
CA LEU A 320 -4.16 -22.67 -4.03
C LEU A 320 -4.67 -23.27 -2.70
N PRO A 321 -4.76 -24.60 -2.51
CA PRO A 321 -5.14 -25.19 -1.22
C PRO A 321 -4.16 -24.89 -0.09
N LEU A 322 -2.88 -24.64 -0.41
CA LEU A 322 -1.84 -24.30 0.57
C LEU A 322 -1.89 -22.84 0.98
N VAL A 323 -2.44 -21.96 0.14
CA VAL A 323 -2.42 -20.51 0.37
C VAL A 323 -3.80 -19.93 0.65
N GLY A 324 -4.86 -20.63 0.25
CA GLY A 324 -6.25 -20.24 0.55
C GLY A 324 -6.54 -20.28 2.05
N LEU A 325 -7.29 -19.31 2.55
CA LEU A 325 -7.66 -19.16 3.97
C LEU A 325 -6.47 -19.10 4.95
N THR A 326 -5.27 -18.82 4.44
CA THR A 326 -4.03 -18.76 5.24
C THR A 326 -3.50 -17.33 5.35
N ASN A 327 -2.45 -17.16 6.14
CA ASN A 327 -1.72 -15.90 6.25
C ASN A 327 -0.94 -15.49 4.98
N PHE A 328 -0.96 -16.27 3.93
CA PHE A 328 -0.27 -15.96 2.67
C PHE A 328 -0.78 -14.66 2.04
N GLN A 329 -2.06 -14.35 2.18
CA GLN A 329 -2.62 -13.07 1.75
C GLN A 329 -1.88 -11.87 2.38
N ASN A 330 -1.41 -12.00 3.63
CA ASN A 330 -0.64 -10.94 4.28
C ASN A 330 0.72 -10.70 3.63
N VAL A 331 1.35 -11.74 3.06
CA VAL A 331 2.60 -11.59 2.28
C VAL A 331 2.37 -10.70 1.06
N ILE A 332 1.28 -10.93 0.36
CA ILE A 332 0.91 -10.14 -0.82
C ILE A 332 0.58 -8.69 -0.41
N ASN A 333 -0.22 -8.51 0.65
CA ASN A 333 -0.53 -7.17 1.18
C ASN A 333 0.75 -6.40 1.56
N GLN A 334 1.67 -7.04 2.27
CA GLN A 334 2.95 -6.45 2.67
C GLN A 334 3.85 -6.17 1.47
N GLY A 335 3.86 -7.05 0.47
CA GLY A 335 4.60 -6.84 -0.75
C GLY A 335 4.16 -5.58 -1.51
N TYR A 336 2.85 -5.36 -1.65
CA TYR A 336 2.32 -4.16 -2.29
C TYR A 336 2.63 -2.90 -1.49
N ILE A 337 2.31 -2.87 -0.19
CA ILE A 337 2.56 -1.68 0.62
C ILE A 337 4.04 -1.37 0.77
N GLY A 338 4.89 -2.38 0.89
CA GLY A 338 6.33 -2.18 1.00
C GLY A 338 6.97 -1.68 -0.28
N SER A 339 6.52 -2.16 -1.45
CA SER A 339 6.95 -1.59 -2.72
C SER A 339 6.58 -0.11 -2.82
N LEU A 340 5.36 0.27 -2.40
CA LEU A 340 4.92 1.66 -2.33
C LEU A 340 5.79 2.48 -1.37
N VAL A 341 6.00 2.00 -0.15
CA VAL A 341 6.79 2.72 0.87
C VAL A 341 8.22 2.97 0.38
N LEU A 342 8.87 1.98 -0.19
CA LEU A 342 10.22 2.11 -0.75
C LEU A 342 10.26 3.13 -1.91
N ALA A 343 9.28 3.09 -2.80
CA ALA A 343 9.15 4.07 -3.88
C ALA A 343 8.89 5.48 -3.33
N MET A 344 8.07 5.62 -2.30
CA MET A 344 7.78 6.91 -1.66
C MET A 344 8.99 7.47 -0.90
N ILE A 345 9.79 6.64 -0.24
CA ILE A 345 11.07 7.07 0.37
C ILE A 345 12.01 7.59 -0.71
N SER A 346 12.14 6.87 -1.83
CA SER A 346 12.91 7.32 -2.99
C SER A 346 12.41 8.66 -3.54
N PHE A 347 11.09 8.83 -3.60
CA PHE A 347 10.44 10.05 -4.07
C PHE A 347 10.67 11.23 -3.12
N VAL A 348 10.49 11.03 -1.82
CA VAL A 348 10.77 12.05 -0.80
C VAL A 348 12.23 12.48 -0.83
N TYR A 349 13.15 11.53 -0.95
CA TYR A 349 14.58 11.80 -1.06
C TYR A 349 14.91 12.68 -2.27
N TYR A 350 14.25 12.44 -3.40
CA TYR A 350 14.36 13.29 -4.60
C TYR A 350 13.74 14.68 -4.40
N LEU A 351 12.64 14.77 -3.63
CA LEU A 351 11.92 16.03 -3.42
C LEU A 351 12.63 16.99 -2.44
N ILE A 352 13.34 16.46 -1.43
CA ILE A 352 13.99 17.28 -0.40
C ILE A 352 14.88 18.37 -1.02
N PRO A 353 15.88 18.09 -1.87
CA PRO A 353 16.71 19.15 -2.44
C PRO A 353 15.94 20.10 -3.33
N LYS A 354 14.91 19.63 -4.03
CA LYS A 354 14.09 20.48 -4.95
C LYS A 354 13.15 21.44 -4.24
N LEU A 355 12.59 21.01 -3.11
CA LEU A 355 11.63 21.82 -2.35
C LEU A 355 12.30 22.71 -1.31
N PHE A 356 13.39 22.23 -0.71
CA PHE A 356 14.05 22.93 0.39
C PHE A 356 15.36 23.61 -0.03
N GLY A 357 15.86 23.36 -1.25
CA GLY A 357 17.10 23.94 -1.78
C GLY A 357 18.37 23.51 -1.02
N ARG A 358 18.31 22.41 -0.28
CA ARG A 358 19.41 21.89 0.53
C ARG A 358 19.57 20.39 0.27
N SER A 359 20.79 19.93 0.00
CA SER A 359 21.11 18.50 -0.02
C SER A 359 21.12 17.91 1.40
N VAL A 360 20.86 16.64 1.52
CA VAL A 360 20.95 15.92 2.79
C VAL A 360 22.43 15.85 3.19
N LYS A 361 22.75 16.21 4.44
CA LYS A 361 24.15 16.39 4.89
C LYS A 361 24.84 15.10 5.37
N TYR A 362 24.09 14.05 5.70
CA TYR A 362 24.61 12.87 6.40
C TYR A 362 24.67 11.64 5.48
N SER A 363 25.68 11.60 4.61
CA SER A 363 25.84 10.51 3.64
C SER A 363 25.93 9.10 4.28
N ARG A 364 26.57 8.97 5.44
CA ARG A 364 26.69 7.68 6.16
C ARG A 364 25.36 7.16 6.70
N LEU A 365 24.52 8.05 7.27
CA LEU A 365 23.17 7.68 7.73
C LEU A 365 22.28 7.30 6.55
N GLU A 366 22.39 8.00 5.43
CA GLU A 366 21.69 7.65 4.21
C GLU A 366 22.07 6.25 3.74
N ASP A 367 23.36 5.93 3.63
CA ASP A 367 23.84 4.62 3.19
C ASP A 367 23.35 3.52 4.12
N LEU A 368 23.35 3.77 5.43
CA LEU A 368 22.84 2.82 6.42
C LEU A 368 21.32 2.60 6.27
N ILE A 369 20.54 3.66 6.08
CA ILE A 369 19.09 3.57 5.86
C ILE A 369 18.80 2.82 4.57
N PHE A 370 19.42 3.19 3.46
CA PHE A 370 19.18 2.56 2.16
C PHE A 370 19.62 1.09 2.14
N SER A 371 20.77 0.76 2.71
CA SER A 371 21.25 -0.63 2.81
C SER A 371 20.38 -1.43 3.79
N GLY A 372 19.98 -0.81 4.91
CA GLY A 372 19.06 -1.42 5.87
C GLY A 372 17.74 -1.84 5.25
N PHE A 373 17.08 -0.95 4.51
CA PHE A 373 15.84 -1.30 3.81
C PHE A 373 16.03 -2.40 2.77
N LYS A 374 17.13 -2.38 2.01
CA LYS A 374 17.41 -3.40 1.00
C LYS A 374 17.67 -4.78 1.60
N PHE A 375 18.18 -4.85 2.81
CA PHE A 375 18.45 -6.11 3.50
C PHE A 375 17.28 -6.58 4.36
N LEU A 376 16.74 -5.72 5.22
CA LEU A 376 15.71 -6.09 6.19
C LEU A 376 14.37 -6.41 5.53
N TYR A 377 14.00 -5.67 4.48
CA TYR A 377 12.70 -5.87 3.86
C TYR A 377 12.53 -7.23 3.17
N PRO A 378 13.48 -7.76 2.38
CA PRO A 378 13.42 -9.12 1.88
C PRO A 378 13.37 -10.18 2.97
N VAL A 379 14.13 -9.98 4.06
CA VAL A 379 14.08 -10.89 5.22
C VAL A 379 12.68 -10.95 5.81
N LEU A 380 12.00 -9.81 5.98
CA LEU A 380 10.63 -9.76 6.45
C LEU A 380 9.66 -10.46 5.49
N LEU A 381 9.79 -10.24 4.18
CA LEU A 381 8.95 -10.91 3.19
C LEU A 381 9.15 -12.43 3.18
N ILE A 382 10.39 -12.89 3.26
CA ILE A 382 10.72 -14.33 3.31
C ILE A 382 10.14 -14.94 4.58
N ASN A 383 10.31 -14.29 5.73
CA ASN A 383 9.74 -14.77 6.99
C ASN A 383 8.22 -14.93 6.91
N ASN A 384 7.51 -13.92 6.41
CA ASN A 384 6.06 -13.97 6.26
C ASN A 384 5.61 -15.02 5.22
N PHE A 385 6.40 -15.21 4.15
CA PHE A 385 6.17 -16.28 3.18
C PHE A 385 6.25 -17.66 3.86
N LEU A 386 7.29 -17.90 4.66
CA LEU A 386 7.44 -19.15 5.39
C LEU A 386 6.28 -19.40 6.38
N ILE A 387 5.83 -18.36 7.09
CA ILE A 387 4.66 -18.42 7.97
C ILE A 387 3.41 -18.78 7.16
N GLY A 388 3.19 -18.13 6.02
CA GLY A 388 2.04 -18.38 5.15
C GLY A 388 2.00 -19.82 4.63
N VAL A 389 3.13 -20.34 4.15
CA VAL A 389 3.23 -21.72 3.66
C VAL A 389 3.04 -22.73 4.80
N ASN A 390 3.66 -22.49 5.96
CA ASN A 390 3.54 -23.38 7.11
C ASN A 390 2.09 -23.44 7.63
N SER A 391 1.39 -22.30 7.67
CA SER A 391 -0.03 -22.27 8.02
C SER A 391 -0.90 -23.08 7.04
N GLY A 392 -0.57 -23.07 5.74
CA GLY A 392 -1.24 -23.88 4.73
C GLY A 392 -1.02 -25.39 4.92
N TYR A 393 0.20 -25.80 5.20
CA TYR A 393 0.48 -27.21 5.50
C TYR A 393 -0.25 -27.68 6.76
N SER A 394 -0.25 -26.88 7.82
CA SER A 394 -0.95 -27.20 9.08
C SER A 394 -2.46 -27.32 8.86
N TRP A 395 -3.04 -26.45 8.04
CA TRP A 395 -4.46 -26.52 7.66
C TRP A 395 -4.80 -27.80 6.91
N ASN A 396 -4.02 -28.18 5.89
CA ASN A 396 -4.21 -29.40 5.12
C ASN A 396 -4.00 -30.66 5.96
N ALA A 397 -3.16 -30.61 7.00
CA ALA A 397 -2.95 -31.71 7.96
C ALA A 397 -4.09 -31.85 8.98
N GLY A 398 -5.17 -31.07 8.87
CA GLY A 398 -6.33 -31.11 9.78
C GLY A 398 -6.12 -30.42 11.12
N ALA A 399 -5.07 -29.60 11.25
CA ALA A 399 -4.88 -28.77 12.43
C ALA A 399 -5.96 -27.67 12.47
N ASN A 400 -6.64 -27.52 13.60
CA ASN A 400 -7.66 -26.49 13.77
C ASN A 400 -7.07 -25.10 13.57
N ALA A 401 -7.59 -24.36 12.58
CA ALA A 401 -7.15 -23.00 12.25
C ALA A 401 -7.31 -21.98 13.40
N GLY A 402 -8.04 -22.35 14.44
CA GLY A 402 -8.21 -21.55 15.66
C GLY A 402 -7.08 -21.69 16.68
N ASN A 403 -6.06 -22.50 16.41
CA ASN A 403 -4.95 -22.66 17.33
C ASN A 403 -3.93 -21.52 17.12
N PRO A 404 -3.77 -20.56 18.07
CA PRO A 404 -2.89 -19.40 17.88
C PRO A 404 -1.41 -19.80 17.67
N THR A 405 -1.02 -21.03 18.03
CA THR A 405 0.32 -21.56 17.76
C THR A 405 0.62 -21.69 16.27
N ILE A 406 -0.38 -21.88 15.41
CA ILE A 406 -0.20 -21.97 13.96
C ILE A 406 0.24 -20.62 13.36
N TYR A 407 -0.16 -19.50 13.96
CA TYR A 407 0.18 -18.15 13.51
C TYR A 407 1.57 -17.69 14.01
N GLY A 408 2.08 -18.30 15.10
CA GLY A 408 3.33 -17.89 15.75
C GLY A 408 4.56 -18.73 15.40
N GLU A 409 4.37 -19.92 14.84
CA GLU A 409 5.48 -20.86 14.64
C GLU A 409 6.54 -20.38 13.65
N GLY A 410 6.21 -19.50 12.70
CA GLY A 410 7.20 -18.95 11.77
C GLY A 410 8.26 -18.08 12.44
N PHE A 411 7.89 -17.30 13.46
CA PHE A 411 8.84 -16.54 14.27
C PHE A 411 9.56 -17.46 15.26
N ASN A 412 8.88 -18.50 15.76
CA ASN A 412 9.46 -19.54 16.60
C ASN A 412 10.46 -20.39 15.83
N ILE A 413 10.33 -20.59 14.50
CA ILE A 413 11.35 -21.31 13.70
C ILE A 413 12.65 -20.49 13.65
N LEU A 414 12.60 -19.18 13.44
CA LEU A 414 13.80 -18.34 13.54
C LEU A 414 14.37 -18.30 14.96
N TRP A 415 13.52 -18.23 16.00
CA TRP A 415 13.94 -18.27 17.39
C TRP A 415 14.39 -19.68 17.81
N SER A 416 13.80 -20.76 17.34
CA SER A 416 14.27 -22.11 17.61
C SER A 416 15.61 -22.40 16.96
N VAL A 417 15.87 -21.90 15.77
CA VAL A 417 17.20 -21.95 15.14
C VAL A 417 18.23 -21.13 15.92
N VAL A 418 17.83 -19.98 16.48
CA VAL A 418 18.68 -19.16 17.34
C VAL A 418 18.83 -19.80 18.74
N SER A 419 17.77 -20.40 19.31
CA SER A 419 17.80 -21.01 20.65
C SER A 419 18.47 -22.38 20.69
N ILE A 420 18.47 -23.15 19.60
CA ILE A 420 19.24 -24.41 19.49
C ILE A 420 20.75 -24.12 19.62
N ASN A 421 21.22 -22.95 19.18
CA ASN A 421 22.61 -22.54 19.39
C ASN A 421 22.93 -22.07 20.82
N TYR A 422 21.95 -21.84 21.68
CA TYR A 422 22.17 -21.45 23.09
C TYR A 422 22.03 -22.60 24.11
N SER A 423 21.46 -23.74 23.69
CA SER A 423 21.28 -24.90 24.58
C SER A 423 22.38 -25.96 24.44
N THR A 424 23.39 -25.71 23.63
CA THR A 424 24.55 -26.64 23.46
C THR A 424 25.88 -26.04 23.94
N ASN A 425 25.82 -25.06 24.87
CA ASN A 425 27.02 -24.62 25.62
C ASN A 425 26.77 -24.69 27.12
#